data_975cc0dc9d123c55f9c999e76da91d57
#
_entry.id   975cc0dc9d123c55f9c999e76da91d57
#
_cell.length_a   1.000
_cell.length_b   1.000
_cell.length_c   1.000
_cell.angle_alpha   90.00
_cell.angle_beta   90.00
_cell.angle_gamma   90.00
#
_symmetry.space_group_name_H-M   'P 1'
#
loop_
_entity.id
_entity.type
_entity.pdbx_description
1 polymer ?
#
loop_
_entity_poly.entity_id
_entity_poly.type
_entity_poly.pdbx_seq_one_letter_code
_entity_poly.pdbx_strand_id
1 'polypeptide(L)'
;MYSTMVCPYCIRAKRLLKSKGATFTDINLSSQPQRRVEMMQKSGRQTVPQIWVGDTHVGGFDDLWALDRTGKLDKLLENAAA
;
A
#
# COMPACT_ATOMS: atom_id res chain seq x y z
N MET A 1 -1.77 0.08 4.56
CA MET A 1 -2.06 -0.71 3.35
C MET A 1 -2.93 -1.91 3.67
N TYR A 2 -3.68 -2.36 2.71
CA TYR A 2 -4.46 -3.60 2.83
C TYR A 2 -3.72 -4.72 2.12
N SER A 3 -3.60 -5.88 2.76
CA SER A 3 -2.87 -7.03 2.22
C SER A 3 -3.58 -8.34 2.57
N THR A 4 -3.09 -9.45 2.01
CA THR A 4 -3.50 -10.79 2.42
C THR A 4 -2.25 -11.60 2.77
N MET A 5 -2.46 -12.73 3.46
CA MET A 5 -1.36 -13.55 3.95
C MET A 5 -0.54 -14.18 2.81
N VAL A 6 -1.20 -14.63 1.75
CA VAL A 6 -0.54 -15.26 0.60
C VAL A 6 -0.68 -14.34 -0.61
N CYS A 7 0.19 -13.35 -0.70
CA CYS A 7 0.17 -12.39 -1.79
C CYS A 7 1.61 -11.95 -2.11
N PRO A 8 2.22 -12.47 -3.17
CA PRO A 8 3.59 -12.08 -3.54
C PRO A 8 3.75 -10.58 -3.76
N TYR A 9 2.78 -9.93 -4.37
CA TYR A 9 2.82 -8.49 -4.60
C TYR A 9 2.71 -7.69 -3.30
N CYS A 10 1.94 -8.19 -2.34
CA CYS A 10 1.88 -7.58 -1.01
C CYS A 10 3.23 -7.65 -0.30
N ILE A 11 3.90 -8.79 -0.40
CA ILE A 11 5.24 -8.98 0.18
C ILE A 11 6.23 -8.02 -0.46
N ARG A 12 6.21 -7.89 -1.78
CA ARG A 12 7.09 -6.98 -2.52
C ARG A 12 6.83 -5.52 -2.12
N ALA A 13 5.57 -5.14 -2.00
CA ALA A 13 5.20 -3.79 -1.58
C ALA A 13 5.71 -3.48 -0.17
N LYS A 14 5.55 -4.42 0.76
CA LYS A 14 6.06 -4.26 2.12
C LYS A 14 7.58 -4.12 2.15
N ARG A 15 8.30 -4.92 1.36
CA ARG A 15 9.75 -4.83 1.27
C ARG A 15 10.18 -3.47 0.75
N LEU A 16 9.52 -2.98 -0.28
CA LEU A 16 9.83 -1.66 -0.85
C LEU A 16 9.63 -0.57 0.18
N LEU A 17 8.48 -0.55 0.86
CA LEU A 17 8.20 0.45 1.89
C LEU A 17 9.20 0.38 3.05
N LYS A 18 9.55 -0.83 3.48
CA LYS A 18 10.56 -1.02 4.54
C LYS A 18 11.93 -0.53 4.11
N SER A 19 12.32 -0.74 2.86
CA SER A 19 13.60 -0.27 2.32
C SER A 19 13.70 1.25 2.32
N LYS A 20 12.56 1.94 2.28
CA LYS A 20 12.48 3.39 2.36
C LYS A 20 12.45 3.92 3.80
N GLY A 21 12.50 3.04 4.79
CA GLY A 21 12.36 3.41 6.19
C GLY A 21 10.96 3.86 6.57
N ALA A 22 9.97 3.55 5.74
CA ALA A 22 8.59 3.96 5.99
C ALA A 22 7.95 3.14 7.11
N THR A 23 7.22 3.83 7.98
CA THR A 23 6.38 3.19 8.98
C THR A 23 4.96 3.13 8.43
N PHE A 24 4.34 1.97 8.45
CA PHE A 24 2.99 1.82 7.89
C PHE A 24 2.14 0.84 8.67
N THR A 25 0.83 1.04 8.58
CA THR A 25 -0.15 0.12 9.14
C THR A 25 -0.55 -0.88 8.07
N ASP A 26 -0.47 -2.17 8.40
CA ASP A 26 -0.87 -3.25 7.49
C ASP A 26 -2.16 -3.88 7.99
N ILE A 27 -3.20 -3.77 7.17
CA ILE A 27 -4.50 -4.38 7.46
C ILE A 27 -4.59 -5.69 6.71
N ASN A 28 -4.47 -6.80 7.44
CA ASN A 28 -4.48 -8.13 6.84
C ASN A 28 -5.92 -8.62 6.67
N LEU A 29 -6.36 -8.72 5.42
CA LEU A 29 -7.72 -9.16 5.09
C LEU A 29 -7.92 -10.66 5.31
N SER A 30 -6.84 -11.42 5.42
CA SER A 30 -6.94 -12.85 5.76
C SER A 30 -7.42 -13.05 7.21
N SER A 31 -6.98 -12.17 8.12
CA SER A 31 -7.43 -12.18 9.52
C SER A 31 -8.65 -11.30 9.77
N GLN A 32 -8.90 -10.32 8.92
CA GLN A 32 -10.01 -9.38 9.03
C GLN A 32 -10.76 -9.27 7.70
N PRO A 33 -11.42 -10.36 7.24
CA PRO A 33 -12.03 -10.37 5.91
C PRO A 33 -13.17 -9.36 5.76
N GLN A 34 -13.82 -8.99 6.84
CA GLN A 34 -14.89 -7.98 6.83
C GLN A 34 -14.39 -6.60 6.41
N ARG A 35 -13.10 -6.34 6.54
CA ARG A 35 -12.52 -5.04 6.15
C ARG A 35 -12.29 -4.90 4.64
N ARG A 36 -12.54 -5.93 3.86
CA ARG A 36 -12.45 -5.87 2.40
C ARG A 36 -13.44 -4.85 1.82
N VAL A 37 -14.63 -4.76 2.38
CA VAL A 37 -15.64 -3.77 1.95
C VAL A 37 -15.09 -2.35 2.12
N GLU A 38 -14.46 -2.07 3.26
CA GLU A 38 -13.81 -0.78 3.51
C GLU A 38 -12.76 -0.48 2.45
N MET A 39 -11.90 -1.44 2.12
CA MET A 39 -10.89 -1.30 1.09
C MET A 39 -11.52 -1.00 -0.28
N MET A 40 -12.56 -1.73 -0.65
CA MET A 40 -13.25 -1.55 -1.93
C MET A 40 -13.88 -0.17 -2.04
N GLN A 41 -14.49 0.30 -0.96
CA GLN A 41 -15.11 1.63 -0.94
C GLN A 41 -14.08 2.75 -1.06
N LYS A 42 -12.93 2.60 -0.39
CA LYS A 42 -11.88 3.62 -0.40
C LYS A 42 -11.07 3.63 -1.69
N SER A 43 -10.78 2.45 -2.24
CA SER A 43 -9.90 2.32 -3.40
C SER A 43 -10.64 2.27 -4.73
N GLY A 44 -11.89 1.87 -4.73
CA GLY A 44 -12.64 1.54 -5.94
C GLY A 44 -12.14 0.25 -6.60
N ARG A 45 -11.32 -0.55 -5.90
CA ARG A 45 -10.73 -1.77 -6.43
C ARG A 45 -10.97 -2.94 -5.48
N GLN A 46 -10.87 -4.18 -6.01
CA GLN A 46 -11.07 -5.40 -5.25
C GLN A 46 -9.77 -6.17 -4.98
N THR A 47 -8.68 -5.72 -5.59
CA THR A 47 -7.38 -6.42 -5.53
C THR A 47 -6.53 -5.95 -4.36
N VAL A 48 -5.57 -6.78 -3.95
CA VAL A 48 -4.54 -6.45 -2.98
C VAL A 48 -3.17 -6.55 -3.66
N PRO A 49 -2.18 -5.79 -3.24
CA PRO A 49 -2.24 -4.80 -2.17
C PRO A 49 -2.97 -3.53 -2.59
N GLN A 50 -3.54 -2.81 -1.64
CA GLN A 50 -4.01 -1.45 -1.86
C GLN A 50 -3.32 -0.54 -0.85
N ILE A 51 -2.63 0.47 -1.34
CA ILE A 51 -1.66 1.25 -0.59
C ILE A 51 -2.05 2.72 -0.59
N TRP A 52 -1.93 3.35 0.57
CA TRP A 52 -2.09 4.80 0.73
C TRP A 52 -0.82 5.37 1.35
N VAL A 53 -0.43 6.55 0.90
CA VAL A 53 0.62 7.35 1.53
C VAL A 53 -0.07 8.61 2.05
N GLY A 54 -0.26 8.68 3.37
CA GLY A 54 -1.11 9.71 3.95
C GLY A 54 -2.54 9.54 3.42
N ASP A 55 -3.09 10.61 2.85
CA ASP A 55 -4.43 10.57 2.25
C ASP A 55 -4.41 10.24 0.75
N THR A 56 -3.23 10.04 0.17
CA THR A 56 -3.08 9.77 -1.25
C THR A 56 -3.18 8.29 -1.54
N HIS A 57 -4.15 7.89 -2.34
CA HIS A 57 -4.27 6.50 -2.79
C HIS A 57 -3.25 6.22 -3.90
N VAL A 58 -2.30 5.34 -3.61
CA VAL A 58 -1.28 4.92 -4.58
C VAL A 58 -1.83 3.83 -5.49
N GLY A 59 -2.45 2.82 -4.92
CA GLY A 59 -2.98 1.66 -5.64
C GLY A 59 -2.25 0.38 -5.27
N GLY A 60 -1.97 -0.46 -6.26
CA GLY A 60 -1.29 -1.73 -6.06
C GLY A 60 0.24 -1.62 -6.12
N PHE A 61 0.90 -2.77 -6.17
CA PHE A 61 2.36 -2.81 -6.23
C PHE A 61 2.92 -2.16 -7.50
N ASP A 62 2.29 -2.38 -8.65
CA ASP A 62 2.74 -1.80 -9.91
C ASP A 62 2.74 -0.28 -9.85
N ASP A 63 1.70 0.29 -9.26
CA ASP A 63 1.58 1.73 -9.08
C ASP A 63 2.66 2.25 -8.13
N LEU A 64 2.90 1.53 -7.04
CA LEU A 64 3.93 1.88 -6.06
C LEU A 64 5.32 1.84 -6.69
N TRP A 65 5.60 0.80 -7.46
CA TRP A 65 6.88 0.63 -8.14
C TRP A 65 7.12 1.73 -9.18
N ALA A 66 6.08 2.10 -9.93
CA ALA A 66 6.18 3.18 -10.91
C ALA A 66 6.52 4.51 -10.23
N LEU A 67 5.92 4.80 -9.10
CA LEU A 67 6.25 5.99 -8.32
C LEU A 67 7.69 5.96 -7.81
N ASP A 68 8.14 4.80 -7.36
CA ASP A 68 9.51 4.65 -6.86
C ASP A 68 10.54 4.90 -7.96
N ARG A 69 10.30 4.36 -9.16
CA ARG A 69 11.21 4.54 -10.29
C ARG A 69 11.40 5.99 -10.70
N THR A 70 10.38 6.81 -10.55
CA THR A 70 10.42 8.23 -10.94
C THR A 70 10.82 9.15 -9.80
N GLY A 71 11.11 8.60 -8.61
CA GLY A 71 11.45 9.38 -7.41
C GLY A 71 10.26 10.03 -6.73
N LYS A 72 9.05 9.83 -7.24
CA LYS A 72 7.84 10.44 -6.67
C LYS A 72 7.44 9.80 -5.36
N LEU A 73 7.77 8.52 -5.14
CA LEU A 73 7.44 7.84 -3.90
C LEU A 73 8.16 8.48 -2.70
N ASP A 74 9.43 8.79 -2.85
CA ASP A 74 10.20 9.42 -1.78
C ASP A 74 9.59 10.76 -1.37
N LYS A 75 9.14 11.55 -2.35
CA LYS A 75 8.48 12.83 -2.10
C LYS A 75 7.15 12.65 -1.36
N LEU A 76 6.36 11.66 -1.75
CA LEU A 76 5.09 11.35 -1.08
C LEU A 76 5.32 10.94 0.36
N LEU A 77 6.32 10.09 0.60
CA LEU A 77 6.65 9.63 1.96
C LEU A 77 7.15 10.78 2.83
N GLU A 78 7.98 11.67 2.29
CA GLU A 78 8.45 12.87 3.00
C GLU A 78 7.28 13.78 3.39
N ASN A 79 6.36 14.02 2.47
CA ASN A 79 5.19 14.87 2.72
C ASN A 79 4.25 14.26 3.75
N ALA A 80 4.08 12.94 3.72
CA ALA A 80 3.24 12.23 4.67
C ALA A 80 3.85 12.21 6.08
N ALA A 81 5.20 12.21 6.19
CA ALA A 81 5.90 12.22 7.46
C ALA A 81 5.93 13.63 8.10
N ALA A 82 5.73 14.65 7.29
CA ALA A 82 5.64 16.02 7.78
C ALA A 82 4.27 16.29 8.36
#